data_713fe2f0fa5c6ae5008b1bdd2bfec230
#
_entry.id   713fe2f0fa5c6ae5008b1bdd2bfec230
#
_cell.length_a   1.000
_cell.length_b   1.000
_cell.length_c   1.000
_cell.angle_alpha   90.00
_cell.angle_beta   90.00
_cell.angle_gamma   90.00
#
_symmetry.space_group_name_H-M   'P 1'
#
loop_
_entity.id
_entity.type
_entity.pdbx_description
1 polymer ?
#
loop_
_entity_poly.entity_id
_entity_poly.type
_entity_poly.pdbx_seq_one_letter_code
_entity_poly.pdbx_strand_id
1 'polypeptide(L)'
;MAEKKIKLSDLTPDDKNFNKGSEFGNSLIEKSFRKFGAGRSILIDKNNRIIAGNKSVENAMAIGMDDVQIIESDGTKIIAVKRTDIDLDSAEGREMALADNASAKANIVFDAELIEAEVGEAICIEWGMPQSTKDIDYSILDDEDVDDQLKDMTNGVKKAIQIEFEAEHYEEAKELVGFWKERGAYVGEMIMEYLKEEKGKL
;
A
#
# COMPACT_ATOMS: atom_id res chain seq x y z
N MET A 1 20.66 -38.78 -15.17
CA MET A 1 20.82 -38.04 -13.89
C MET A 1 19.45 -37.53 -13.54
N ALA A 2 18.91 -37.81 -12.34
CA ALA A 2 17.63 -37.21 -11.94
C ALA A 2 17.84 -35.72 -11.83
N GLU A 3 17.05 -34.92 -12.55
CA GLU A 3 17.01 -33.48 -12.34
C GLU A 3 16.71 -33.19 -10.86
N LYS A 4 17.56 -32.46 -10.17
CA LYS A 4 17.33 -32.07 -8.78
C LYS A 4 16.11 -31.18 -8.78
N LYS A 5 14.98 -31.65 -8.25
CA LYS A 5 13.76 -30.86 -8.09
C LYS A 5 14.07 -29.74 -7.12
N ILE A 6 14.09 -28.50 -7.58
CA ILE A 6 14.29 -27.30 -6.75
C ILE A 6 13.04 -27.10 -5.89
N LYS A 7 13.23 -26.66 -4.66
CA LYS A 7 12.18 -26.36 -3.69
C LYS A 7 12.15 -24.87 -3.37
N LEU A 8 11.06 -24.38 -2.79
CA LEU A 8 10.98 -22.99 -2.30
C LEU A 8 12.07 -22.71 -1.26
N SER A 9 12.36 -23.69 -0.41
CA SER A 9 13.44 -23.63 0.59
C SER A 9 14.87 -23.55 0.01
N ASP A 10 15.05 -23.89 -1.28
CA ASP A 10 16.34 -23.72 -1.98
C ASP A 10 16.51 -22.29 -2.54
N LEU A 11 15.47 -21.45 -2.52
CA LEU A 11 15.53 -20.06 -2.98
C LEU A 11 16.11 -19.17 -1.90
N THR A 12 16.84 -18.13 -2.31
CA THR A 12 17.43 -17.16 -1.40
C THR A 12 16.51 -15.92 -1.31
N PRO A 13 15.96 -15.59 -0.13
CA PRO A 13 15.23 -14.35 0.06
C PRO A 13 16.11 -13.12 -0.23
N ASP A 14 15.48 -12.01 -0.64
CA ASP A 14 16.17 -10.73 -0.74
C ASP A 14 16.36 -10.14 0.66
N ASP A 15 17.62 -9.98 1.08
CA ASP A 15 18.01 -9.40 2.37
C ASP A 15 17.71 -7.89 2.45
N LYS A 16 17.56 -7.23 1.29
CA LYS A 16 17.21 -5.82 1.14
C LYS A 16 15.77 -5.63 0.64
N ASN A 17 14.87 -6.53 0.98
CA ASN A 17 13.48 -6.45 0.55
C ASN A 17 12.83 -5.14 1.03
N PHE A 18 12.43 -4.31 0.08
CA PHE A 18 11.82 -2.99 0.30
C PHE A 18 10.42 -3.06 0.93
N ASN A 19 9.71 -4.17 0.72
CA ASN A 19 8.38 -4.38 1.30
C ASN A 19 8.47 -5.21 2.59
N LYS A 20 8.25 -4.58 3.72
CA LYS A 20 8.22 -5.25 5.02
C LYS A 20 6.95 -6.08 5.23
N GLY A 21 5.87 -5.76 4.50
CA GLY A 21 4.56 -6.37 4.66
C GLY A 21 3.87 -5.97 5.95
N SER A 22 2.60 -6.38 6.09
CA SER A 22 1.82 -6.20 7.32
C SER A 22 1.34 -7.56 7.84
N GLU A 23 1.07 -7.67 9.14
CA GLU A 23 0.50 -8.90 9.74
C GLU A 23 -0.83 -9.26 9.09
N PHE A 24 -1.69 -8.26 8.88
CA PHE A 24 -2.97 -8.44 8.21
C PHE A 24 -2.78 -8.92 6.76
N GLY A 25 -1.86 -8.31 5.99
CA GLY A 25 -1.54 -8.71 4.63
C GLY A 25 -1.01 -10.15 4.55
N ASN A 26 -0.14 -10.54 5.46
CA ASN A 26 0.37 -11.90 5.57
C ASN A 26 -0.77 -12.90 5.85
N SER A 27 -1.69 -12.59 6.75
CA SER A 27 -2.86 -13.44 7.03
C SER A 27 -3.77 -13.63 5.82
N LEU A 28 -3.92 -12.61 4.98
CA LEU A 28 -4.68 -12.71 3.73
C LEU A 28 -3.98 -13.59 2.69
N ILE A 29 -2.65 -13.49 2.56
CA ILE A 29 -1.87 -14.36 1.67
C ILE A 29 -1.99 -15.81 2.12
N GLU A 30 -1.79 -16.09 3.41
CA GLU A 30 -1.94 -17.44 3.96
C GLU A 30 -3.34 -18.00 3.71
N LYS A 31 -4.40 -17.22 4.00
CA LYS A 31 -5.78 -17.61 3.74
C LYS A 31 -6.01 -17.93 2.26
N SER A 32 -5.46 -17.11 1.36
CA SER A 32 -5.56 -17.34 -0.09
C SER A 32 -4.89 -18.63 -0.50
N PHE A 33 -3.67 -18.91 -0.03
CA PHE A 33 -2.96 -20.15 -0.33
C PHE A 33 -3.68 -21.40 0.21
N ARG A 34 -4.21 -21.34 1.43
CA ARG A 34 -4.98 -22.46 2.00
C ARG A 34 -6.27 -22.74 1.24
N LYS A 35 -6.93 -21.72 0.71
CA LYS A 35 -8.22 -21.86 0.03
C LYS A 35 -8.07 -22.19 -1.45
N PHE A 36 -7.18 -21.50 -2.15
CA PHE A 36 -7.09 -21.55 -3.61
C PHE A 36 -5.78 -22.18 -4.13
N GLY A 37 -4.84 -22.51 -3.23
CA GLY A 37 -3.51 -22.96 -3.62
C GLY A 37 -2.66 -21.81 -4.18
N ALA A 38 -1.57 -22.16 -4.87
CA ALA A 38 -0.67 -21.18 -5.49
C ALA A 38 -1.35 -20.49 -6.69
N GLY A 39 -1.78 -19.25 -6.48
CA GLY A 39 -2.43 -18.42 -7.51
C GLY A 39 -1.49 -17.47 -8.23
N ARG A 40 -0.35 -17.14 -7.63
CA ARG A 40 0.64 -16.19 -8.16
C ARG A 40 1.98 -16.85 -8.43
N SER A 41 2.70 -16.32 -9.42
CA SER A 41 4.12 -16.59 -9.62
C SER A 41 4.98 -15.66 -8.78
N ILE A 42 6.23 -16.07 -8.55
CA ILE A 42 7.30 -15.26 -8.00
C ILE A 42 8.33 -14.98 -9.09
N LEU A 43 9.14 -13.95 -8.94
CA LEU A 43 10.24 -13.63 -9.83
C LEU A 43 11.56 -13.87 -9.09
N ILE A 44 12.47 -14.62 -9.71
CA ILE A 44 13.80 -14.89 -9.18
C ILE A 44 14.87 -14.48 -10.18
N ASP A 45 16.07 -14.18 -9.71
CA ASP A 45 17.22 -13.89 -10.54
C ASP A 45 17.92 -15.19 -11.02
N LYS A 46 18.95 -15.04 -11.84
CA LYS A 46 19.78 -16.14 -12.36
C LYS A 46 20.51 -16.95 -11.28
N ASN A 47 20.55 -16.47 -10.05
CA ASN A 47 21.19 -17.11 -8.90
C ASN A 47 20.16 -17.67 -7.91
N ASN A 48 18.89 -17.77 -8.30
CA ASN A 48 17.77 -18.18 -7.45
C ASN A 48 17.49 -17.26 -6.26
N ARG A 49 17.86 -15.95 -6.35
CA ARG A 49 17.45 -14.96 -5.37
C ARG A 49 16.09 -14.39 -5.75
N ILE A 50 15.25 -14.15 -4.76
CA ILE A 50 13.88 -13.67 -4.97
C ILE A 50 13.92 -12.16 -5.25
N ILE A 51 13.53 -11.75 -6.47
CA ILE A 51 13.34 -10.35 -6.86
C ILE A 51 11.97 -9.84 -6.40
N ALA A 52 10.91 -10.66 -6.62
CA ALA A 52 9.55 -10.31 -6.22
C ALA A 52 8.81 -11.54 -5.69
N GLY A 53 8.05 -11.37 -4.61
CA GLY A 53 7.29 -12.42 -3.99
C GLY A 53 7.88 -12.98 -2.69
N ASN A 54 8.81 -12.27 -2.02
CA ASN A 54 9.39 -12.69 -0.74
C ASN A 54 8.30 -13.10 0.27
N LYS A 55 7.26 -12.26 0.45
CA LYS A 55 6.15 -12.58 1.37
C LYS A 55 5.29 -13.76 0.91
N SER A 56 5.18 -13.98 -0.39
CA SER A 56 4.48 -15.17 -0.92
C SER A 56 5.25 -16.45 -0.59
N VAL A 57 6.56 -16.46 -0.77
CA VAL A 57 7.41 -17.62 -0.42
C VAL A 57 7.38 -17.88 1.08
N GLU A 58 7.54 -16.83 1.90
CA GLU A 58 7.50 -16.92 3.35
C GLU A 58 6.19 -17.53 3.87
N ASN A 59 5.05 -17.05 3.37
CA ASN A 59 3.73 -17.56 3.76
C ASN A 59 3.46 -18.97 3.18
N ALA A 60 3.91 -19.28 1.96
CA ALA A 60 3.77 -20.61 1.37
C ALA A 60 4.54 -21.65 2.21
N MET A 61 5.78 -21.35 2.57
CA MET A 61 6.60 -22.24 3.41
C MET A 61 6.00 -22.41 4.81
N ALA A 62 5.44 -21.35 5.41
CA ALA A 62 4.80 -21.40 6.72
C ALA A 62 3.61 -22.38 6.78
N ILE A 63 2.93 -22.61 5.65
CA ILE A 63 1.83 -23.58 5.55
C ILE A 63 2.26 -24.94 4.97
N GLY A 64 3.58 -25.15 4.78
CA GLY A 64 4.13 -26.43 4.28
C GLY A 64 4.11 -26.58 2.76
N MET A 65 3.86 -25.54 1.99
CA MET A 65 4.05 -25.56 0.53
C MET A 65 5.53 -25.33 0.22
N ASP A 66 6.20 -26.31 -0.37
CA ASP A 66 7.64 -26.22 -0.69
C ASP A 66 7.96 -26.59 -2.16
N ASP A 67 7.01 -27.18 -2.86
CA ASP A 67 7.18 -27.53 -4.27
C ASP A 67 7.10 -26.28 -5.15
N VAL A 68 8.09 -26.10 -6.04
CA VAL A 68 8.13 -24.99 -7.00
C VAL A 68 8.44 -25.51 -8.41
N GLN A 69 7.80 -24.90 -9.41
CA GLN A 69 8.13 -25.08 -10.81
C GLN A 69 8.87 -23.85 -11.32
N ILE A 70 10.11 -24.01 -11.75
CA ILE A 70 10.91 -22.92 -12.33
C ILE A 70 10.73 -22.92 -13.84
N ILE A 71 10.46 -21.74 -14.40
CA ILE A 71 10.39 -21.47 -15.84
C ILE A 71 11.47 -20.42 -16.14
N GLU A 72 12.47 -20.79 -16.92
CA GLU A 72 13.51 -19.87 -17.36
C GLU A 72 12.96 -18.94 -18.46
N SER A 73 13.27 -17.65 -18.36
CA SER A 73 12.81 -16.62 -19.29
C SER A 73 13.90 -15.56 -19.50
N ASP A 74 13.97 -15.06 -20.71
CA ASP A 74 14.82 -13.91 -21.08
C ASP A 74 14.10 -12.55 -20.94
N GLY A 75 12.87 -12.57 -20.41
CA GLY A 75 12.05 -11.37 -20.21
C GLY A 75 11.35 -10.82 -21.47
N THR A 76 11.49 -11.50 -22.61
CA THR A 76 10.89 -11.02 -23.87
C THR A 76 9.40 -11.38 -24.00
N LYS A 77 8.89 -12.27 -23.14
CA LYS A 77 7.51 -12.75 -23.17
C LYS A 77 6.88 -12.71 -21.79
N ILE A 78 5.58 -12.41 -21.76
CA ILE A 78 4.77 -12.57 -20.55
C ILE A 78 4.55 -14.07 -20.31
N ILE A 79 4.78 -14.54 -19.08
CA ILE A 79 4.45 -15.89 -18.64
C ILE A 79 3.08 -15.86 -17.98
N ALA A 80 2.13 -16.59 -18.59
CA ALA A 80 0.79 -16.74 -18.04
C ALA A 80 0.66 -18.09 -17.33
N VAL A 81 0.31 -18.07 -16.06
CA VAL A 81 -0.08 -19.28 -15.32
C VAL A 81 -1.56 -19.55 -15.55
N LYS A 82 -1.88 -20.64 -16.27
CA LYS A 82 -3.27 -21.04 -16.52
C LYS A 82 -3.73 -22.04 -15.45
N ARG A 83 -4.68 -21.63 -14.63
CA ARG A 83 -5.40 -22.51 -13.70
C ARG A 83 -6.47 -23.27 -14.47
N THR A 84 -6.35 -24.60 -14.51
CA THR A 84 -7.29 -25.47 -15.23
C THR A 84 -8.48 -25.91 -14.37
N ASP A 85 -8.42 -25.62 -13.10
CA ASP A 85 -9.38 -25.97 -12.05
C ASP A 85 -10.29 -24.79 -11.63
N ILE A 86 -10.01 -23.57 -12.09
CA ILE A 86 -10.75 -22.36 -11.74
C ILE A 86 -11.44 -21.78 -12.98
N ASP A 87 -12.74 -21.50 -12.82
CA ASP A 87 -13.51 -20.70 -13.77
C ASP A 87 -13.78 -19.32 -13.17
N LEU A 88 -13.37 -18.25 -13.85
CA LEU A 88 -13.52 -16.88 -13.37
C LEU A 88 -15.00 -16.48 -13.13
N ASP A 89 -15.93 -17.04 -13.87
CA ASP A 89 -17.37 -16.75 -13.74
C ASP A 89 -18.03 -17.49 -12.58
N SER A 90 -17.32 -18.45 -11.98
CA SER A 90 -17.77 -19.10 -10.73
C SER A 90 -17.62 -18.18 -9.53
N ALA A 91 -18.38 -18.46 -8.44
CA ALA A 91 -18.26 -17.76 -7.18
C ALA A 91 -16.83 -17.88 -6.59
N GLU A 92 -16.22 -19.05 -6.73
CA GLU A 92 -14.85 -19.32 -6.28
C GLU A 92 -13.82 -18.52 -7.08
N GLY A 93 -13.95 -18.45 -8.42
CA GLY A 93 -13.07 -17.66 -9.26
C GLY A 93 -13.16 -16.16 -8.97
N ARG A 94 -14.36 -15.65 -8.73
CA ARG A 94 -14.56 -14.24 -8.31
C ARG A 94 -13.97 -13.94 -6.94
N GLU A 95 -14.11 -14.87 -5.99
CA GLU A 95 -13.51 -14.72 -4.67
C GLU A 95 -11.98 -14.79 -4.74
N MET A 96 -11.41 -15.69 -5.58
CA MET A 96 -9.96 -15.74 -5.81
C MET A 96 -9.43 -14.42 -6.38
N ALA A 97 -10.11 -13.82 -7.36
CA ALA A 97 -9.74 -12.53 -7.93
C ALA A 97 -9.79 -11.40 -6.88
N LEU A 98 -10.81 -11.41 -6.00
CA LEU A 98 -10.91 -10.48 -4.89
C LEU A 98 -9.77 -10.68 -3.88
N ALA A 99 -9.47 -11.93 -3.50
CA ALA A 99 -8.41 -12.27 -2.56
C ALA A 99 -7.03 -11.84 -3.07
N ASP A 100 -6.79 -11.98 -4.38
CA ASP A 100 -5.57 -11.53 -5.04
C ASP A 100 -5.37 -10.02 -4.89
N ASN A 101 -6.38 -9.24 -5.23
CA ASN A 101 -6.34 -7.77 -5.09
C ASN A 101 -6.24 -7.32 -3.63
N ALA A 102 -7.01 -7.94 -2.72
CA ALA A 102 -7.01 -7.58 -1.30
C ALA A 102 -5.66 -7.86 -0.65
N SER A 103 -5.05 -9.03 -0.90
CA SER A 103 -3.74 -9.37 -0.35
C SER A 103 -2.63 -8.47 -0.89
N ALA A 104 -2.69 -8.10 -2.19
CA ALA A 104 -1.74 -7.17 -2.78
C ALA A 104 -1.79 -5.80 -2.10
N LYS A 105 -3.00 -5.25 -1.94
CA LYS A 105 -3.19 -3.93 -1.32
C LYS A 105 -2.79 -3.90 0.15
N ALA A 106 -3.19 -4.91 0.92
CA ALA A 106 -2.99 -4.94 2.37
C ALA A 106 -1.54 -5.24 2.79
N ASN A 107 -0.74 -5.85 1.92
CA ASN A 107 0.62 -6.32 2.26
C ASN A 107 1.73 -5.39 1.77
N ILE A 108 1.43 -4.12 1.48
CA ILE A 108 2.43 -3.15 1.02
C ILE A 108 2.76 -2.20 2.16
N VAL A 109 3.95 -2.35 2.73
CA VAL A 109 4.57 -1.44 3.69
C VAL A 109 6.01 -1.23 3.26
N PHE A 110 6.27 -0.10 2.60
CA PHE A 110 7.59 0.22 2.08
C PHE A 110 8.50 0.82 3.15
N ASP A 111 9.77 0.43 3.11
CA ASP A 111 10.85 1.05 3.84
C ASP A 111 11.46 2.16 2.97
N ALA A 112 11.00 3.40 3.16
CA ALA A 112 11.39 4.54 2.33
C ALA A 112 12.90 4.85 2.43
N GLU A 113 13.49 4.72 3.62
CA GLU A 113 14.91 4.95 3.84
C GLU A 113 15.76 3.92 3.10
N LEU A 114 15.37 2.65 3.19
CA LEU A 114 16.07 1.57 2.50
C LEU A 114 15.96 1.74 0.98
N ILE A 115 14.79 2.08 0.45
CA ILE A 115 14.59 2.30 -0.98
C ILE A 115 15.51 3.44 -1.47
N GLU A 116 15.49 4.58 -0.79
CA GLU A 116 16.30 5.75 -1.18
C GLU A 116 17.78 5.43 -1.12
N ALA A 117 18.24 4.68 -0.12
CA ALA A 117 19.63 4.27 0.03
C ALA A 117 20.09 3.32 -1.08
N GLU A 118 19.22 2.42 -1.57
CA GLU A 118 19.61 1.41 -2.57
C GLU A 118 19.47 1.91 -4.02
N VAL A 119 18.47 2.73 -4.33
CA VAL A 119 18.20 3.14 -5.72
C VAL A 119 18.34 4.64 -5.96
N GLY A 120 18.36 5.46 -4.91
CA GLY A 120 18.49 6.91 -4.98
C GLY A 120 17.17 7.65 -5.18
N GLU A 121 17.15 8.92 -4.76
CA GLU A 121 15.96 9.78 -4.76
C GLU A 121 15.34 9.93 -6.17
N ALA A 122 16.15 10.11 -7.20
CA ALA A 122 15.66 10.29 -8.57
C ALA A 122 14.83 9.09 -9.07
N ILE A 123 15.25 7.87 -8.76
CA ILE A 123 14.52 6.65 -9.12
C ILE A 123 13.27 6.51 -8.25
N CYS A 124 13.31 6.89 -6.96
CA CYS A 124 12.13 6.91 -6.10
C CYS A 124 11.04 7.81 -6.69
N ILE A 125 11.40 9.00 -7.17
CA ILE A 125 10.47 9.96 -7.80
C ILE A 125 9.90 9.38 -9.10
N GLU A 126 10.76 8.83 -9.98
CA GLU A 126 10.35 8.24 -11.25
C GLU A 126 9.29 7.14 -11.08
N TRP A 127 9.45 6.32 -10.04
CA TRP A 127 8.54 5.19 -9.77
C TRP A 127 7.42 5.50 -8.76
N GLY A 128 7.30 6.76 -8.29
CA GLY A 128 6.27 7.17 -7.34
C GLY A 128 6.39 6.46 -5.97
N MET A 129 7.62 6.12 -5.58
CA MET A 129 7.89 5.49 -4.29
C MET A 129 7.86 6.52 -3.15
N PRO A 130 7.49 6.11 -1.92
CA PRO A 130 7.58 6.99 -0.77
C PRO A 130 9.03 7.42 -0.57
N GLN A 131 9.23 8.70 -0.32
CA GLN A 131 10.54 9.26 0.01
C GLN A 131 10.75 9.20 1.51
N SER A 132 12.01 9.02 1.95
CA SER A 132 12.35 9.20 3.35
C SER A 132 12.10 10.67 3.71
N THR A 133 11.36 10.89 4.79
CA THR A 133 11.30 12.22 5.40
C THR A 133 12.67 12.49 6.01
N LYS A 134 13.51 13.20 5.28
CA LYS A 134 14.70 13.81 5.92
C LYS A 134 14.17 14.63 7.09
N ASP A 135 14.72 14.44 8.27
CA ASP A 135 14.45 15.32 9.39
C ASP A 135 14.67 16.75 8.90
N ILE A 136 13.57 17.44 8.64
CA ILE A 136 13.65 18.85 8.28
C ILE A 136 14.18 19.52 9.54
N ASP A 137 15.38 20.04 9.46
CA ASP A 137 15.95 20.85 10.52
C ASP A 137 15.11 22.13 10.63
N TYR A 138 14.18 22.11 11.55
CA TYR A 138 13.29 23.24 11.83
C TYR A 138 13.99 24.37 12.61
N SER A 139 15.30 24.22 12.95
CA SER A 139 16.04 25.27 13.66
C SER A 139 16.17 26.57 12.85
N ILE A 140 16.00 26.48 11.52
CA ILE A 140 15.90 27.66 10.63
C ILE A 140 14.61 28.46 10.89
N LEU A 141 13.59 27.87 11.51
CA LEU A 141 12.31 28.53 11.79
C LEU A 141 12.31 29.29 13.11
N ASP A 142 13.39 29.19 13.88
CA ASP A 142 13.56 29.97 15.13
C ASP A 142 14.03 31.42 14.88
N ASP A 143 14.28 31.81 13.61
CA ASP A 143 14.56 33.19 13.22
C ASP A 143 13.25 33.99 13.06
N GLU A 144 13.09 35.10 13.80
CA GLU A 144 11.88 35.95 13.82
C GLU A 144 11.47 36.48 12.42
N ASP A 145 12.41 36.56 11.46
CA ASP A 145 12.16 37.00 10.08
C ASP A 145 11.43 35.93 9.21
N VAL A 146 11.43 34.64 9.60
CA VAL A 146 10.80 33.55 8.85
C VAL A 146 9.29 33.46 9.16
N ASP A 147 8.87 33.93 10.32
CA ASP A 147 7.46 33.85 10.75
C ASP A 147 6.53 34.73 9.87
N ASP A 148 7.02 35.81 9.30
CA ASP A 148 6.26 36.67 8.38
C ASP A 148 6.23 36.10 6.93
N GLN A 149 7.29 35.41 6.48
CA GLN A 149 7.31 34.74 5.18
C GLN A 149 6.48 33.47 5.19
N LEU A 150 6.45 32.74 6.32
CA LEU A 150 5.59 31.55 6.49
C LEU A 150 4.11 31.90 6.52
N LYS A 151 3.73 33.04 7.08
CA LYS A 151 2.33 33.51 7.05
C LYS A 151 1.84 33.74 5.62
N ASP A 152 2.68 34.23 4.73
CA ASP A 152 2.34 34.43 3.31
C ASP A 152 2.30 33.11 2.53
N MET A 153 3.15 32.13 2.84
CA MET A 153 3.16 30.80 2.18
C MET A 153 2.04 29.89 2.68
N THR A 154 1.55 30.07 3.92
CA THR A 154 0.42 29.29 4.47
C THR A 154 -0.94 29.87 4.11
N ASN A 155 -1.01 31.07 3.58
CA ASN A 155 -2.23 31.68 3.05
C ASN A 155 -2.67 30.96 1.77
N GLY A 156 -3.38 29.86 1.92
CA GLY A 156 -3.92 29.07 0.82
C GLY A 156 -3.86 27.55 1.03
N VAL A 157 -3.10 27.06 2.00
CA VAL A 157 -3.07 25.63 2.32
C VAL A 157 -4.30 25.25 3.15
N LYS A 158 -5.24 24.56 2.53
CA LYS A 158 -6.43 24.03 3.22
C LYS A 158 -6.00 22.90 4.15
N LYS A 159 -6.20 23.08 5.45
CA LYS A 159 -6.01 22.03 6.47
C LYS A 159 -7.35 21.31 6.70
N ALA A 160 -7.32 20.01 6.99
CA ALA A 160 -8.52 19.22 7.29
C ALA A 160 -8.61 18.93 8.79
N ILE A 161 -9.83 19.02 9.33
CA ILE A 161 -10.18 18.52 10.67
C ILE A 161 -11.18 17.38 10.46
N GLN A 162 -10.97 16.25 11.12
CA GLN A 162 -11.92 15.14 11.11
C GLN A 162 -12.98 15.41 12.17
N ILE A 163 -14.26 15.34 11.77
CA ILE A 163 -15.42 15.44 12.66
C ILE A 163 -16.13 14.09 12.61
N GLU A 164 -16.36 13.49 13.77
CA GLU A 164 -17.07 12.24 13.92
C GLU A 164 -18.57 12.51 14.12
N PHE A 165 -19.40 11.73 13.47
CA PHE A 165 -20.86 11.76 13.60
C PHE A 165 -21.35 10.41 14.09
N GLU A 166 -22.38 10.40 14.91
CA GLU A 166 -23.10 9.19 15.23
C GLU A 166 -23.80 8.63 13.97
N ALA A 167 -23.96 7.31 13.91
CA ALA A 167 -24.45 6.64 12.69
C ALA A 167 -25.80 7.17 12.19
N GLU A 168 -26.66 7.61 13.10
CA GLU A 168 -27.98 8.18 12.79
C GLU A 168 -27.92 9.55 12.11
N HIS A 169 -26.85 10.32 12.32
CA HIS A 169 -26.67 11.67 11.76
C HIS A 169 -25.70 11.72 10.55
N TYR A 170 -25.01 10.62 10.28
CA TYR A 170 -23.94 10.60 9.26
C TYR A 170 -24.45 10.89 7.85
N GLU A 171 -25.55 10.25 7.44
CA GLU A 171 -26.08 10.43 6.06
C GLU A 171 -26.65 11.83 5.87
N GLU A 172 -27.34 12.39 6.85
CA GLU A 172 -27.84 13.76 6.79
C GLU A 172 -26.69 14.78 6.72
N ALA A 173 -25.65 14.62 7.55
CA ALA A 173 -24.49 15.49 7.54
C ALA A 173 -23.76 15.45 6.18
N LYS A 174 -23.64 14.26 5.58
CA LYS A 174 -23.03 14.06 4.26
C LYS A 174 -23.81 14.75 3.14
N GLU A 175 -25.15 14.64 3.17
CA GLU A 175 -26.03 15.32 2.21
C GLU A 175 -25.92 16.85 2.34
N LEU A 176 -25.93 17.39 3.54
CA LEU A 176 -25.79 18.82 3.80
C LEU A 176 -24.43 19.36 3.35
N VAL A 177 -23.34 18.64 3.63
CA VAL A 177 -21.99 19.01 3.16
C VAL A 177 -21.93 18.99 1.63
N GLY A 178 -22.52 17.98 0.98
CA GLY A 178 -22.63 17.87 -0.47
C GLY A 178 -23.37 19.07 -1.07
N PHE A 179 -24.57 19.35 -0.54
CA PHE A 179 -25.41 20.45 -0.98
C PHE A 179 -24.72 21.82 -0.99
N TRP A 180 -23.96 22.13 0.07
CA TRP A 180 -23.27 23.39 0.17
C TRP A 180 -22.02 23.47 -0.70
N LYS A 181 -21.28 22.35 -0.85
CA LYS A 181 -20.12 22.28 -1.75
C LYS A 181 -20.51 22.48 -3.22
N GLU A 182 -21.61 21.89 -3.66
CA GLU A 182 -22.12 22.07 -5.04
C GLU A 182 -22.49 23.54 -5.36
N ARG A 183 -22.82 24.32 -4.33
CA ARG A 183 -23.11 25.76 -4.44
C ARG A 183 -21.89 26.66 -4.26
N GLY A 184 -20.69 26.04 -4.19
CA GLY A 184 -19.43 26.78 -4.05
C GLY A 184 -19.16 27.29 -2.64
N ALA A 185 -19.94 26.89 -1.63
CA ALA A 185 -19.72 27.32 -0.27
C ALA A 185 -18.52 26.59 0.37
N TYR A 186 -17.72 27.32 1.15
CA TYR A 186 -16.66 26.74 1.96
C TYR A 186 -17.21 26.28 3.30
N VAL A 187 -17.61 25.02 3.38
CA VAL A 187 -18.28 24.42 4.54
C VAL A 187 -17.44 24.56 5.83
N GLY A 188 -16.10 24.52 5.74
CA GLY A 188 -15.22 24.74 6.90
C GLY A 188 -15.40 26.12 7.54
N GLU A 189 -15.63 27.16 6.75
CA GLU A 189 -15.90 28.52 7.24
C GLU A 189 -17.26 28.60 7.94
N MET A 190 -18.27 28.00 7.35
CA MET A 190 -19.62 27.94 7.94
C MET A 190 -19.61 27.26 9.33
N ILE A 191 -18.88 26.15 9.46
CA ILE A 191 -18.70 25.48 10.75
C ILE A 191 -17.97 26.37 11.74
N MET A 192 -16.92 27.07 11.31
CA MET A 192 -16.15 27.98 12.17
C MET A 192 -16.99 29.16 12.66
N GLU A 193 -17.83 29.73 11.81
CA GLU A 193 -18.74 30.82 12.17
C GLU A 193 -19.77 30.36 13.21
N TYR A 194 -20.40 29.20 12.96
CA TYR A 194 -21.35 28.61 13.90
C TYR A 194 -20.72 28.35 15.29
N LEU A 195 -19.53 27.71 15.31
CA LEU A 195 -18.85 27.43 16.59
C LEU A 195 -18.42 28.69 17.34
N LYS A 196 -18.06 29.78 16.63
CA LYS A 196 -17.76 31.07 17.26
C LYS A 196 -19.01 31.71 17.87
N GLU A 197 -20.13 31.63 17.15
CA GLU A 197 -21.39 32.16 17.65
C GLU A 197 -21.87 31.41 18.90
N GLU A 198 -21.81 30.07 18.90
CA GLU A 198 -22.18 29.25 20.05
C GLU A 198 -21.24 29.51 21.26
N LYS A 199 -19.93 29.66 21.01
CA LYS A 199 -18.98 30.00 22.08
C LYS A 199 -19.27 31.36 22.73
N GLY A 200 -19.81 32.31 21.95
CA GLY A 200 -20.17 33.62 22.46
C GLY A 200 -21.43 33.67 23.35
N LYS A 201 -22.19 32.55 23.36
CA LYS A 201 -23.41 32.40 24.20
C LYS A 201 -23.12 31.76 25.56
N LEU A 202 -21.89 31.23 25.77
CA LEU A 202 -21.40 30.64 27.01
C LEU A 202 -20.73 31.69 27.89
#